data_d41b352873d30d682ddc8c0fc91d5c03
#
_entry.id   d41b352873d30d682ddc8c0fc91d5c03
#
_cell.length_a   1.000
_cell.length_b   1.000
_cell.length_c   1.000
_cell.angle_alpha   90.00
_cell.angle_beta   90.00
_cell.angle_gamma   90.00
#
_symmetry.space_group_name_H-M   'P 1'
#
loop_
_entity.id
_entity.type
_entity.pdbx_description
1 polymer ?
#
loop_
_entity_poly.entity_id
_entity_poly.type
_entity_poly.pdbx_seq_one_letter_code
_entity_poly.pdbx_strand_id
1 'polypeptide(L)' 'MDASLLEDLIGKNQPLRIETASGRVFEVRPRDFLSFSPKKTSLLIWFEENGEEHFALVPLVTAARAKA' A
#
# COMPACT_ATOMS: atom_id res chain seq x y z
N MET A 1 -10.75 -4.24 1.13
CA MET A 1 -10.31 -3.44 2.29
C MET A 1 -10.80 -2.01 2.18
N ASP A 2 -11.18 -1.43 3.28
CA ASP A 2 -11.67 -0.06 3.32
C ASP A 2 -10.50 0.94 3.18
N ALA A 3 -10.67 1.91 2.29
CA ALA A 3 -9.66 2.94 2.08
C ALA A 3 -9.42 3.79 3.34
N SER A 4 -10.46 4.03 4.15
CA SER A 4 -10.30 4.84 5.37
C SER A 4 -9.39 4.16 6.39
N LEU A 5 -9.41 2.83 6.48
CA LEU A 5 -8.49 2.10 7.34
C LEU A 5 -7.05 2.30 6.89
N LEU A 6 -6.79 2.21 5.60
CA LEU A 6 -5.46 2.44 5.05
C LEU A 6 -5.01 3.88 5.24
N GLU A 7 -5.90 4.84 5.04
CA GLU A 7 -5.57 6.25 5.29
C GLU A 7 -5.14 6.48 6.72
N ASP A 8 -5.82 5.86 7.68
CA ASP A 8 -5.45 5.96 9.10
C ASP A 8 -4.08 5.36 9.37
N LEU A 9 -3.79 4.18 8.78
CA LEU A 9 -2.49 3.54 8.94
C LEU A 9 -1.36 4.34 8.31
N ILE A 10 -1.60 4.89 7.13
CA ILE A 10 -0.62 5.75 6.45
C ILE A 10 -0.34 7.00 7.28
N GLY A 11 -1.37 7.55 7.90
CA GLY A 11 -1.23 8.74 8.74
C GLY A 11 -0.34 8.56 9.96
N LYS A 12 -0.09 7.32 10.38
CA LYS A 12 0.81 7.04 11.51
C LYS A 12 2.28 7.21 11.15
N ASN A 13 2.60 7.35 9.87
CA ASN A 13 3.97 7.53 9.40
C ASN A 13 4.93 6.42 9.86
N GLN A 14 4.45 5.19 9.84
CA GLN A 14 5.20 3.99 10.22
C GLN A 14 5.24 3.03 9.04
N PRO A 15 6.18 2.07 9.03
CA PRO A 15 6.17 1.04 8.00
C PRO A 15 4.82 0.32 7.96
N LEU A 16 4.32 0.09 6.77
CA LEU A 16 3.01 -0.51 6.55
C LEU A 16 3.17 -1.82 5.80
N ARG A 17 2.49 -2.86 6.26
CA ARG A 17 2.46 -4.16 5.61
C ARG A 17 1.05 -4.46 5.12
N ILE A 18 0.92 -4.74 3.82
CA ILE A 18 -0.35 -5.07 3.19
C ILE A 18 -0.25 -6.49 2.64
N GLU A 19 -1.17 -7.35 3.04
CA GLU A 19 -1.28 -8.71 2.53
C GLU A 19 -2.52 -8.85 1.65
N THR A 20 -2.37 -9.51 0.50
CA THR A 20 -3.50 -9.79 -0.39
C THR A 20 -4.05 -11.19 -0.11
N ALA A 21 -5.26 -11.44 -0.61
CA ALA A 21 -5.90 -12.75 -0.47
C ALA A 21 -5.11 -13.86 -1.16
N SER A 22 -4.32 -13.53 -2.18
CA SER A 22 -3.47 -14.51 -2.87
C SER A 22 -2.15 -14.79 -2.15
N GLY A 23 -1.91 -14.17 -1.00
CA GLY A 23 -0.69 -14.36 -0.22
C GLY A 23 0.45 -13.43 -0.58
N ARG A 24 0.25 -12.47 -1.48
CA ARG A 24 1.28 -11.46 -1.76
C ARG A 24 1.38 -10.48 -0.60
N VAL A 25 2.60 -10.02 -0.35
CA VAL A 25 2.88 -9.07 0.72
C VAL A 25 3.58 -7.85 0.12
N PHE A 26 3.07 -6.68 0.45
CA PHE A 26 3.69 -5.41 0.10
C PHE A 26 4.13 -4.72 1.37
N GLU A 27 5.42 -4.42 1.47
CA GLU A 27 5.96 -3.66 2.60
C GLU A 27 6.25 -2.24 2.13
N VAL A 28 5.58 -1.28 2.75
CA VAL A 28 5.67 0.12 2.39
C VAL A 28 6.40 0.87 3.49
N ARG A 29 7.50 1.50 3.13
CA ARG A 29 8.31 2.29 4.07
C ARG A 29 7.78 3.73 4.09
N PRO A 30 8.00 4.48 5.18
CA PRO A 30 7.57 5.88 5.24
C PRO A 30 8.11 6.74 4.09
N ARG A 31 9.27 6.39 3.54
CA ARG A 31 9.89 7.11 2.41
C ARG A 31 9.29 6.75 1.06
N ASP A 32 8.52 5.68 0.99
CA ASP A 32 7.88 5.27 -0.25
C ASP A 32 6.67 6.15 -0.53
N PHE A 33 6.38 6.33 -1.81
CA PHE A 33 5.25 7.15 -2.22
C PHE A 33 3.99 6.30 -2.36
N LEU A 34 2.89 6.79 -1.80
CA LEU A 34 1.59 6.14 -1.86
C LEU A 34 0.57 7.10 -2.44
N SER A 35 -0.32 6.57 -3.28
CA SER A 35 -1.42 7.35 -3.82
C SER A 35 -2.64 6.46 -4.03
N PHE A 36 -3.82 6.94 -3.67
CA PHE A 36 -5.06 6.28 -3.99
C PHE A 36 -5.52 6.66 -5.40
N SER A 37 -6.23 5.74 -6.05
CA SER A 37 -6.94 6.07 -7.28
C SER A 37 -8.02 7.14 -6.99
N PRO A 38 -8.53 7.85 -8.01
CA PRO A 38 -9.53 8.89 -7.79
C PRO A 38 -10.77 8.42 -7.02
N LYS A 39 -11.19 7.18 -7.22
CA LYS A 39 -12.35 6.60 -6.50
C LYS A 39 -11.94 5.83 -5.25
N LYS A 40 -10.66 5.85 -4.90
CA LYS A 40 -10.11 5.14 -3.74
C LYS A 40 -10.40 3.63 -3.78
N THR A 41 -10.35 3.06 -4.97
CA THR A 41 -10.54 1.62 -5.17
C THR A 41 -9.24 0.85 -5.32
N SER A 42 -8.14 1.57 -5.52
CA SER A 42 -6.81 1.00 -5.68
C SER A 42 -5.76 1.87 -4.99
N LEU A 43 -4.67 1.24 -4.60
CA LEU A 43 -3.52 1.91 -4.02
C LEU A 43 -2.33 1.75 -4.96
N LEU A 44 -1.69 2.86 -5.32
CA LEU A 44 -0.45 2.86 -6.09
C LEU A 44 0.71 3.08 -5.13
N ILE A 45 1.69 2.19 -5.19
CA ILE A 45 2.89 2.24 -4.35
C ILE A 45 4.08 2.45 -5.27
N TRP A 46 4.86 3.52 -5.03
CA TRP A 46 6.14 3.76 -5.68
C TRP A 46 7.25 3.50 -4.68
N PHE A 47 8.23 2.70 -5.07
CA PHE A 47 9.36 2.39 -4.20
C PHE A 47 10.64 2.27 -5.02
N GLU A 48 11.76 2.40 -4.33
CA GLU A 48 13.07 2.24 -4.92
C GLU A 48 13.74 0.97 -4.38
N GLU A 49 14.31 0.21 -5.29
CA GLU A 49 15.01 -1.02 -4.92
C GLU A 49 16.27 -1.13 -5.79
N ASN A 50 17.43 -1.23 -5.14
CA ASN A 50 18.72 -1.32 -5.83
C ASN A 50 18.98 -0.18 -6.80
N GLY A 51 18.54 1.03 -6.47
CA GLY A 51 18.70 2.20 -7.30
C GLY A 51 17.71 2.33 -8.44
N GLU A 52 16.76 1.41 -8.54
CA GLU A 52 15.71 1.45 -9.56
C GLU A 52 14.36 1.79 -8.95
N GLU A 53 13.57 2.56 -9.68
CA GLU A 53 12.21 2.88 -9.28
C GLU A 53 11.25 1.82 -9.81
N HIS A 54 10.38 1.38 -8.94
CA HIS A 54 9.33 0.41 -9.25
C HIS A 54 7.99 0.91 -8.76
N PHE A 55 6.93 0.36 -9.32
CA PHE A 55 5.60 0.63 -8.79
C PHE A 55 4.78 -0.64 -8.74
N ALA A 56 3.80 -0.65 -7.83
CA ALA A 56 2.83 -1.73 -7.71
C ALA A 56 1.45 -1.11 -7.57
N LEU A 57 0.48 -1.68 -8.28
CA LEU A 57 -0.92 -1.30 -8.16
C LEU A 57 -1.64 -2.39 -7.37
N VAL A 58 -2.27 -2.00 -6.26
CA VAL A 58 -2.97 -2.93 -5.38
C VAL A 58 -4.45 -2.57 -5.35
N PRO A 59 -5.29 -3.34 -6.07
CA PRO A 59 -6.74 -3.17 -5.95
C PRO A 59 -7.18 -3.48 -4.52
N LEU A 60 -7.96 -2.60 -3.91
CA LEU A 60 -8.34 -2.76 -2.50
C LEU A 60 -9.23 -3.98 -2.27
N VAL A 61 -9.97 -4.43 -3.28
CA VAL A 61 -10.76 -5.65 -3.17
C VAL A 61 -9.90 -6.91 -2.95
N THR A 62 -8.63 -6.87 -3.35
CA THR A 62 -7.71 -7.99 -3.16
C THR A 62 -6.93 -7.91 -1.86
N ALA A 63 -6.93 -6.76 -1.21
CA ALA A 63 -6.21 -6.58 0.05
C ALA A 63 -7.01 -7.23 1.18
N ALA A 64 -6.39 -8.21 1.86
CA ALA A 64 -7.04 -8.96 2.93
C ALA A 64 -6.66 -8.44 4.32
N ARG A 65 -5.47 -7.86 4.47
CA ARG A 65 -4.95 -7.44 5.77
C ARG A 65 -3.94 -6.31 5.60
N ALA A 66 -3.97 -5.35 6.52
CA ALA A 66 -2.96 -4.30 6.59
C ALA A 66 -2.68 -3.97 8.05
N LYS A 67 -1.40 -3.68 8.35
CA LYS A 67 -1.01 -3.21 9.69
C LYS A 67 0.27 -2.39 9.61
N ALA A 68 0.40 -1.48 10.57
CA ALA A 68 1.61 -0.70 10.72
C ALA A 68 2.70 -1.48 11.43
#